data_5ee3b86aa0f1ec360f9fab7595031293
#
_entry.id   5ee3b86aa0f1ec360f9fab7595031293
#
_cell.length_a   1.000
_cell.length_b   1.000
_cell.length_c   1.000
_cell.angle_alpha   90.00
_cell.angle_beta   90.00
_cell.angle_gamma   90.00
#
_symmetry.space_group_name_H-M   'P 1'
#
loop_
_entity.id
_entity.type
_entity.pdbx_description
1 polymer ?
#
loop_
_entity_poly.entity_id
_entity_poly.type
_entity_poly.pdbx_seq_one_letter_code
_entity_poly.pdbx_strand_id
1 'polypeptide(L)'
;MNKQISKITLLAALGMSASVALAQVPNNDGYLFDTRGLVAKSGFGLCWKTTRWTPAMAIAECDPELVKKPEAPKPAAPAATPKPAAQKVTLAADALFDFDKAVLRPEGKAKLDDVTGKLKGMKLEVIIAVGHTDRIGSDKYNQKLSEKRAEAVKAYLVGKGVEPNRVYTEGKGEKQPVTGDKCGKSEKKSKQLIECLQPDRRVEIEVIGTQQ
;
A
#
# COMPACT_ATOMS: atom_id res chain seq x y z
N MET A 1 -39.29 -52.93 4.41
CA MET A 1 -40.03 -52.02 5.30
C MET A 1 -39.62 -50.61 4.98
N ASN A 2 -40.49 -49.90 4.29
CA ASN A 2 -40.27 -48.54 3.78
C ASN A 2 -40.41 -47.49 4.91
N LYS A 3 -39.49 -46.54 4.98
CA LYS A 3 -39.79 -45.22 5.57
C LYS A 3 -39.34 -44.12 4.62
N GLN A 4 -40.31 -43.60 3.90
CA GLN A 4 -40.24 -42.31 3.20
C GLN A 4 -40.14 -41.19 4.24
N ILE A 5 -39.11 -40.33 4.16
CA ILE A 5 -39.06 -39.09 4.92
C ILE A 5 -39.33 -37.96 3.92
N SER A 6 -40.49 -37.36 4.06
CA SER A 6 -41.02 -36.24 3.34
C SER A 6 -40.12 -34.98 3.53
N LYS A 7 -39.70 -34.39 2.41
CA LYS A 7 -39.01 -33.09 2.39
C LYS A 7 -40.07 -31.98 2.44
N ILE A 8 -40.12 -31.29 3.56
CA ILE A 8 -40.91 -30.05 3.69
C ILE A 8 -40.02 -28.91 3.20
N THR A 9 -40.39 -28.33 2.05
CA THR A 9 -39.79 -27.14 1.50
C THR A 9 -40.42 -25.92 2.19
N LEU A 10 -39.64 -25.24 3.04
CA LEU A 10 -40.08 -23.99 3.65
C LEU A 10 -39.73 -22.84 2.70
N LEU A 11 -40.75 -22.27 2.02
CA LEU A 11 -40.61 -21.00 1.30
C LEU A 11 -40.57 -19.87 2.33
N ALA A 12 -39.40 -19.26 2.51
CA ALA A 12 -39.28 -17.99 3.24
C ALA A 12 -39.59 -16.85 2.28
N ALA A 13 -40.75 -16.24 2.44
CA ALA A 13 -41.11 -14.99 1.77
C ALA A 13 -40.32 -13.85 2.42
N LEU A 14 -39.35 -13.27 1.67
CA LEU A 14 -38.69 -12.02 2.06
C LEU A 14 -39.72 -10.87 1.85
N GLY A 15 -40.34 -10.44 2.94
CA GLY A 15 -41.09 -9.18 2.99
C GLY A 15 -40.09 -8.01 2.97
N MET A 16 -40.00 -7.28 1.85
CA MET A 16 -39.38 -5.96 1.79
C MET A 16 -40.27 -4.97 2.54
N SER A 17 -40.00 -4.71 3.79
CA SER A 17 -40.56 -3.57 4.53
C SER A 17 -39.81 -2.31 4.05
N ALA A 18 -40.45 -1.56 3.16
CA ALA A 18 -40.10 -0.20 2.83
C ALA A 18 -40.31 0.66 4.08
N SER A 19 -39.21 0.95 4.81
CA SER A 19 -39.25 1.94 5.87
C SER A 19 -39.45 3.32 5.25
N VAL A 20 -40.67 3.80 5.29
CA VAL A 20 -40.97 5.21 5.01
C VAL A 20 -40.33 6.01 6.14
N ALA A 21 -39.20 6.63 5.88
CA ALA A 21 -38.65 7.63 6.78
C ALA A 21 -39.64 8.80 6.86
N LEU A 22 -40.42 8.83 7.92
CA LEU A 22 -41.19 9.99 8.29
C LEU A 22 -40.19 11.10 8.54
N ALA A 23 -40.09 12.06 7.64
CA ALA A 23 -39.34 13.29 7.85
C ALA A 23 -39.89 13.90 9.14
N GLN A 24 -39.04 13.95 10.18
CA GLN A 24 -39.35 14.64 11.41
C GLN A 24 -39.55 16.10 11.05
N VAL A 25 -40.81 16.58 11.20
CA VAL A 25 -41.10 18.00 11.05
C VAL A 25 -40.33 18.73 12.13
N PRO A 26 -39.37 19.60 11.77
CA PRO A 26 -38.61 20.33 12.77
C PRO A 26 -39.56 21.17 13.61
N ASN A 27 -39.24 21.31 14.89
CA ASN A 27 -39.99 22.08 15.87
C ASN A 27 -40.47 23.42 15.28
N ASN A 28 -41.79 23.53 15.03
CA ASN A 28 -42.36 24.56 14.16
C ASN A 28 -42.57 25.92 14.86
N ASP A 29 -42.01 26.12 16.06
CA ASP A 29 -42.21 27.33 16.87
C ASP A 29 -41.65 28.63 16.23
N GLY A 30 -40.86 28.49 15.17
CA GLY A 30 -40.25 29.64 14.49
C GLY A 30 -41.13 30.33 13.45
N TYR A 31 -42.18 29.65 12.93
CA TYR A 31 -43.07 30.17 11.89
C TYR A 31 -44.56 30.11 12.31
N LEU A 32 -45.34 30.97 11.73
CA LEU A 32 -46.80 30.87 11.87
C LEU A 32 -47.37 29.87 10.83
N PHE A 33 -48.30 29.05 11.27
CA PHE A 33 -48.96 28.06 10.44
C PHE A 33 -50.45 28.37 10.34
N ASP A 34 -51.04 28.10 9.17
CA ASP A 34 -52.46 28.14 9.01
C ASP A 34 -53.15 26.91 9.62
N THR A 35 -54.49 26.88 9.62
CA THR A 35 -55.30 25.79 10.19
C THR A 35 -55.08 24.45 9.46
N ARG A 36 -54.44 24.46 8.30
CA ARG A 36 -54.06 23.28 7.48
C ARG A 36 -52.65 22.78 7.73
N GLY A 37 -51.88 23.47 8.62
CA GLY A 37 -50.50 23.15 8.93
C GLY A 37 -49.50 23.65 7.87
N LEU A 38 -49.91 24.58 6.99
CA LEU A 38 -49.02 25.24 6.04
C LEU A 38 -48.44 26.54 6.63
N VAL A 39 -47.21 26.86 6.28
CA VAL A 39 -46.59 28.12 6.75
C VAL A 39 -47.34 29.30 6.14
N ALA A 40 -47.74 30.21 7.02
CA ALA A 40 -48.42 31.43 6.61
C ALA A 40 -47.45 32.36 5.86
N LYS A 41 -47.87 32.83 4.67
CA LYS A 41 -47.10 33.72 3.80
C LYS A 41 -47.83 35.04 3.58
N SER A 42 -47.08 36.09 3.42
CA SER A 42 -47.57 37.38 2.97
C SER A 42 -47.99 37.31 1.51
N GLY A 43 -48.72 38.35 1.04
CA GLY A 43 -49.07 38.47 -0.40
C GLY A 43 -47.88 38.54 -1.35
N PHE A 44 -46.68 38.76 -0.82
CA PHE A 44 -45.40 38.76 -1.55
C PHE A 44 -44.62 37.46 -1.41
N GLY A 45 -45.19 36.42 -0.84
CA GLY A 45 -44.58 35.10 -0.68
C GLY A 45 -43.62 34.94 0.48
N LEU A 46 -43.44 35.96 1.33
CA LEU A 46 -42.59 35.92 2.52
C LEU A 46 -43.28 35.19 3.65
N CYS A 47 -42.55 34.28 4.32
CA CYS A 47 -43.08 33.52 5.44
C CYS A 47 -43.13 34.39 6.72
N TRP A 48 -44.25 34.26 7.48
CA TRP A 48 -44.40 34.92 8.76
C TRP A 48 -43.64 34.18 9.84
N LYS A 49 -42.64 34.92 10.47
CA LYS A 49 -41.81 34.42 11.54
C LYS A 49 -42.35 34.84 12.90
N THR A 50 -42.26 33.97 13.88
CA THR A 50 -42.59 34.31 15.28
C THR A 50 -41.45 35.10 15.94
N THR A 51 -41.72 35.70 17.09
CA THR A 51 -40.70 36.38 17.90
C THR A 51 -39.62 35.43 18.44
N ARG A 52 -39.85 34.11 18.40
CA ARG A 52 -38.91 33.06 18.82
C ARG A 52 -38.06 32.53 17.69
N TRP A 53 -38.27 33.00 16.47
CA TRP A 53 -37.54 32.50 15.32
C TRP A 53 -36.03 32.71 15.46
N THR A 54 -35.25 31.69 15.16
CA THR A 54 -33.78 31.76 15.09
C THR A 54 -33.33 31.15 13.77
N PRO A 55 -32.13 31.46 13.26
CA PRO A 55 -31.58 30.88 12.05
C PRO A 55 -31.51 29.31 12.04
N ALA A 56 -31.42 28.70 13.23
CA ALA A 56 -31.43 27.27 13.41
C ALA A 56 -32.81 26.62 13.12
N MET A 57 -33.88 27.42 13.11
CA MET A 57 -35.25 27.00 12.81
C MET A 57 -35.62 27.24 11.35
N ALA A 58 -34.68 27.70 10.51
CA ALA A 58 -34.91 27.94 9.11
C ALA A 58 -35.38 26.67 8.39
N ILE A 59 -36.42 26.84 7.57
CA ILE A 59 -36.93 25.76 6.69
C ILE A 59 -36.65 26.11 5.23
N ALA A 60 -36.40 25.09 4.41
CA ALA A 60 -36.02 25.24 3.00
C ALA A 60 -37.05 26.00 2.17
N GLU A 61 -38.31 25.97 2.61
CA GLU A 61 -39.42 26.65 1.92
C GLU A 61 -39.41 28.18 2.14
N CYS A 62 -38.87 28.64 3.29
CA CYS A 62 -38.93 30.04 3.69
C CYS A 62 -37.55 30.72 3.65
N ASP A 63 -36.52 30.03 4.06
CA ASP A 63 -35.15 30.53 4.15
C ASP A 63 -34.17 29.54 3.58
N PRO A 64 -34.18 29.26 2.26
CA PRO A 64 -33.37 28.23 1.63
C PRO A 64 -31.88 28.48 1.77
N GLU A 65 -31.46 29.74 1.95
CA GLU A 65 -30.04 30.10 2.12
C GLU A 65 -29.49 29.73 3.50
N LEU A 66 -30.37 29.65 4.51
CA LEU A 66 -29.99 29.32 5.88
C LEU A 66 -30.04 27.82 6.18
N VAL A 67 -30.84 27.08 5.41
CA VAL A 67 -30.87 25.63 5.50
C VAL A 67 -29.69 25.08 4.74
N LYS A 68 -28.67 24.54 5.46
CA LYS A 68 -27.61 23.79 4.81
C LYS A 68 -28.26 22.72 3.94
N LYS A 69 -28.19 22.90 2.61
CA LYS A 69 -28.58 21.88 1.65
C LYS A 69 -27.92 20.58 2.10
N PRO A 70 -28.66 19.46 2.26
CA PRO A 70 -28.04 18.19 2.55
C PRO A 70 -26.93 18.00 1.49
N GLU A 71 -25.68 18.02 1.94
CA GLU A 71 -24.57 17.75 1.06
C GLU A 71 -24.83 16.36 0.50
N ALA A 72 -25.05 16.28 -0.82
CA ALA A 72 -25.27 15.00 -1.47
C ALA A 72 -24.17 14.05 -0.97
N PRO A 73 -24.46 12.77 -0.61
CA PRO A 73 -23.46 11.87 -0.09
C PRO A 73 -22.25 11.96 -1.02
N LYS A 74 -21.16 12.51 -0.48
CA LYS A 74 -19.89 12.60 -1.22
C LYS A 74 -19.63 11.20 -1.75
N PRO A 75 -19.48 10.99 -3.07
CA PRO A 75 -19.24 9.66 -3.60
C PRO A 75 -18.19 9.01 -2.71
N ALA A 76 -18.48 7.85 -2.14
CA ALA A 76 -17.53 7.11 -1.32
C ALA A 76 -16.23 7.08 -2.11
N ALA A 77 -15.15 7.63 -1.56
CA ALA A 77 -13.85 7.62 -2.22
C ALA A 77 -13.62 6.17 -2.67
N PRO A 78 -13.22 5.94 -3.94
CA PRO A 78 -12.96 4.59 -4.41
C PRO A 78 -12.12 3.90 -3.35
N ALA A 79 -12.52 2.70 -2.93
CA ALA A 79 -11.78 1.92 -1.93
C ALA A 79 -10.30 2.01 -2.31
N ALA A 80 -9.47 2.55 -1.42
CA ALA A 80 -8.08 2.81 -1.71
C ALA A 80 -7.48 1.49 -2.20
N THR A 81 -7.07 1.46 -3.47
CA THR A 81 -6.33 0.32 -4.01
C THR A 81 -5.14 0.09 -3.09
N PRO A 82 -4.89 -1.15 -2.64
CA PRO A 82 -3.80 -1.41 -1.73
C PRO A 82 -2.51 -0.84 -2.32
N LYS A 83 -1.90 0.11 -1.59
CA LYS A 83 -0.67 0.77 -2.02
C LYS A 83 0.44 -0.27 -2.09
N PRO A 84 1.23 -0.34 -3.19
CA PRO A 84 2.37 -1.24 -3.26
C PRO A 84 3.29 -1.03 -2.05
N ALA A 85 3.63 -2.12 -1.38
CA ALA A 85 4.60 -2.09 -0.29
C ALA A 85 5.97 -2.49 -0.83
N ALA A 86 7.00 -1.70 -0.51
CA ALA A 86 8.38 -2.04 -0.80
C ALA A 86 8.94 -2.88 0.35
N GLN A 87 9.48 -4.04 0.05
CA GLN A 87 10.20 -4.89 1.00
C GLN A 87 11.66 -4.97 0.58
N LYS A 88 12.56 -4.55 1.45
CA LYS A 88 14.01 -4.62 1.20
C LYS A 88 14.62 -5.79 1.95
N VAL A 89 15.33 -6.66 1.23
CA VAL A 89 16.08 -7.78 1.77
C VAL A 89 17.54 -7.56 1.46
N THR A 90 18.39 -7.52 2.49
CA THR A 90 19.85 -7.38 2.35
C THR A 90 20.51 -8.73 2.57
N LEU A 91 21.29 -9.17 1.60
CA LEU A 91 22.02 -10.43 1.64
C LEU A 91 23.54 -10.15 1.60
N ALA A 92 24.28 -10.71 2.55
CA ALA A 92 25.74 -10.62 2.54
C ALA A 92 26.30 -11.28 1.28
N ALA A 93 27.20 -10.60 0.57
CA ALA A 93 27.77 -11.13 -0.67
C ALA A 93 28.59 -12.40 -0.43
N ASP A 94 29.26 -12.52 0.71
CA ASP A 94 30.02 -13.72 1.08
C ASP A 94 29.13 -14.95 1.29
N ALA A 95 27.83 -14.74 1.55
CA ALA A 95 26.84 -15.82 1.60
C ALA A 95 26.30 -16.20 0.21
N LEU A 96 26.40 -15.30 -0.76
CA LEU A 96 25.91 -15.51 -2.12
C LEU A 96 27.00 -15.99 -3.07
N PHE A 97 28.23 -15.50 -2.91
CA PHE A 97 29.34 -15.67 -3.86
C PHE A 97 30.62 -16.07 -3.15
N ASP A 98 31.51 -16.75 -3.85
CA ASP A 98 32.90 -16.90 -3.42
C ASP A 98 33.62 -15.57 -3.48
N PHE A 99 34.76 -15.52 -2.78
CA PHE A 99 35.63 -14.34 -2.81
C PHE A 99 35.99 -14.00 -4.27
N ASP A 100 35.87 -12.73 -4.60
CA ASP A 100 36.17 -12.19 -5.94
C ASP A 100 35.38 -12.81 -7.09
N LYS A 101 34.26 -13.49 -6.83
CA LYS A 101 33.41 -14.10 -7.85
C LYS A 101 32.01 -13.48 -7.89
N ALA A 102 31.35 -13.69 -9.03
CA ALA A 102 29.94 -13.37 -9.27
C ALA A 102 29.11 -14.62 -9.63
N VAL A 103 29.63 -15.81 -9.33
CA VAL A 103 28.90 -17.08 -9.52
C VAL A 103 28.25 -17.45 -8.19
N LEU A 104 26.93 -17.66 -8.22
CA LEU A 104 26.15 -17.99 -7.03
C LEU A 104 26.53 -19.36 -6.47
N ARG A 105 26.83 -19.38 -5.18
CA ARG A 105 27.06 -20.59 -4.39
C ARG A 105 25.74 -21.32 -4.13
N PRO A 106 25.75 -22.63 -3.80
CA PRO A 106 24.54 -23.36 -3.42
C PRO A 106 23.76 -22.69 -2.28
N GLU A 107 24.48 -22.22 -1.24
CA GLU A 107 23.88 -21.53 -0.09
C GLU A 107 23.25 -20.18 -0.50
N GLY A 108 23.87 -19.49 -1.45
CA GLY A 108 23.34 -18.27 -2.03
C GLY A 108 22.04 -18.53 -2.81
N LYS A 109 22.00 -19.60 -3.57
CA LYS A 109 20.78 -20.03 -4.28
C LYS A 109 19.65 -20.36 -3.31
N ALA A 110 19.92 -21.06 -2.22
CA ALA A 110 18.92 -21.34 -1.19
C ALA A 110 18.33 -20.06 -0.58
N LYS A 111 19.17 -19.06 -0.29
CA LYS A 111 18.70 -17.75 0.20
C LYS A 111 17.83 -17.01 -0.82
N LEU A 112 18.15 -17.11 -2.11
CA LEU A 112 17.33 -16.54 -3.18
C LEU A 112 16.03 -17.33 -3.39
N ASP A 113 16.03 -18.64 -3.11
CA ASP A 113 14.82 -19.45 -3.12
C ASP A 113 13.85 -19.02 -2.00
N ASP A 114 14.36 -18.67 -0.83
CA ASP A 114 13.54 -18.09 0.25
C ASP A 114 12.90 -16.75 -0.20
N VAL A 115 13.66 -15.92 -0.91
CA VAL A 115 13.14 -14.67 -1.47
C VAL A 115 12.04 -14.98 -2.48
N THR A 116 12.28 -15.88 -3.44
CA THR A 116 11.27 -16.24 -4.46
C THR A 116 10.04 -16.91 -3.86
N GLY A 117 10.20 -17.65 -2.75
CA GLY A 117 9.10 -18.24 -2.00
C GLY A 117 8.14 -17.17 -1.45
N LYS A 118 8.68 -16.06 -0.97
CA LYS A 118 7.89 -14.92 -0.48
C LYS A 118 7.15 -14.16 -1.59
N LEU A 119 7.66 -14.22 -2.83
CA LEU A 119 7.01 -13.59 -3.99
C LEU A 119 5.72 -14.29 -4.42
N LYS A 120 5.57 -15.59 -4.14
CA LYS A 120 4.42 -16.39 -4.61
C LYS A 120 3.06 -15.94 -4.08
N GLY A 121 3.03 -15.16 -2.99
CA GLY A 121 1.79 -14.59 -2.41
C GLY A 121 1.58 -13.11 -2.73
N MET A 122 2.39 -12.55 -3.65
CA MET A 122 2.37 -11.14 -3.96
C MET A 122 2.06 -10.89 -5.44
N LYS A 123 1.30 -9.84 -5.71
CA LYS A 123 1.23 -9.26 -7.04
C LYS A 123 2.50 -8.42 -7.24
N LEU A 124 3.53 -9.08 -7.79
CA LEU A 124 4.83 -8.46 -8.01
C LEU A 124 4.74 -7.37 -9.08
N GLU A 125 5.26 -6.20 -8.78
CA GLU A 125 5.43 -5.09 -9.73
C GLU A 125 6.85 -5.03 -10.23
N VAL A 126 7.82 -4.88 -9.33
CA VAL A 126 9.23 -4.69 -9.66
C VAL A 126 10.13 -5.33 -8.59
N ILE A 127 11.28 -5.84 -9.03
CA ILE A 127 12.42 -6.21 -8.19
C ILE A 127 13.62 -5.39 -8.62
N ILE A 128 14.32 -4.80 -7.66
CA ILE A 128 15.57 -4.08 -7.90
C ILE A 128 16.68 -4.82 -7.13
N ALA A 129 17.68 -5.33 -7.84
CA ALA A 129 18.85 -5.96 -7.25
C ALA A 129 20.04 -5.01 -7.34
N VAL A 130 20.54 -4.56 -6.21
CA VAL A 130 21.66 -3.62 -6.12
C VAL A 130 22.87 -4.32 -5.50
N GLY A 131 23.95 -4.41 -6.28
CA GLY A 131 25.23 -4.95 -5.82
C GLY A 131 26.12 -3.88 -5.20
N HIS A 132 26.81 -4.23 -4.11
CA HIS A 132 27.77 -3.39 -3.41
C HIS A 132 29.07 -4.16 -3.17
N THR A 133 30.17 -3.44 -3.12
CA THR A 133 31.49 -3.94 -2.73
C THR A 133 32.01 -3.14 -1.55
N ASP A 134 33.05 -3.65 -0.94
CA ASP A 134 33.92 -2.83 -0.05
C ASP A 134 34.83 -1.95 -0.91
N ARG A 135 35.58 -1.07 -0.23
CA ARG A 135 36.54 -0.13 -0.84
C ARG A 135 37.91 -0.72 -1.18
N ILE A 136 38.11 -2.03 -1.01
CA ILE A 136 39.38 -2.66 -1.35
C ILE A 136 39.42 -2.96 -2.85
N GLY A 137 40.26 -2.30 -3.58
CA GLY A 137 40.40 -2.43 -5.02
C GLY A 137 40.27 -1.10 -5.75
N SER A 138 40.09 -1.14 -7.05
CA SER A 138 39.80 0.08 -7.81
C SER A 138 38.35 0.27 -8.00
N ASP A 139 37.87 1.52 -7.99
CA ASP A 139 36.51 1.93 -8.31
C ASP A 139 35.94 1.19 -9.53
N LYS A 140 36.69 1.21 -10.62
CA LYS A 140 36.32 0.58 -11.89
C LYS A 140 36.10 -0.93 -11.75
N TYR A 141 36.96 -1.59 -10.96
CA TYR A 141 36.86 -3.01 -10.67
C TYR A 141 35.62 -3.30 -9.82
N ASN A 142 35.46 -2.57 -8.72
CA ASN A 142 34.37 -2.70 -7.77
C ASN A 142 33.02 -2.40 -8.44
N GLN A 143 32.97 -1.42 -9.31
CA GLN A 143 31.77 -1.12 -10.09
C GLN A 143 31.37 -2.33 -10.95
N LYS A 144 32.29 -2.90 -11.75
CA LYS A 144 32.02 -4.06 -12.59
C LYS A 144 31.67 -5.32 -11.78
N LEU A 145 32.33 -5.54 -10.64
CA LEU A 145 32.05 -6.69 -9.79
C LEU A 145 30.63 -6.62 -9.19
N SER A 146 30.23 -5.44 -8.71
CA SER A 146 28.91 -5.21 -8.17
C SER A 146 27.79 -5.40 -9.21
N GLU A 147 27.99 -4.90 -10.44
CA GLU A 147 27.08 -5.11 -11.57
C GLU A 147 26.91 -6.61 -11.89
N LYS A 148 28.01 -7.32 -12.06
CA LYS A 148 27.99 -8.78 -12.36
C LYS A 148 27.28 -9.59 -11.27
N ARG A 149 27.44 -9.20 -10.00
CA ARG A 149 26.75 -9.84 -8.87
C ARG A 149 25.25 -9.59 -8.91
N ALA A 150 24.82 -8.36 -9.19
CA ALA A 150 23.41 -8.02 -9.37
C ALA A 150 22.79 -8.76 -10.57
N GLU A 151 23.53 -8.87 -11.68
CA GLU A 151 23.12 -9.62 -12.87
C GLU A 151 22.98 -11.12 -12.60
N ALA A 152 23.90 -11.71 -11.82
CA ALA A 152 23.81 -13.12 -11.44
C ALA A 152 22.56 -13.40 -10.57
N VAL A 153 22.20 -12.48 -9.68
CA VAL A 153 20.94 -12.55 -8.91
C VAL A 153 19.74 -12.46 -9.84
N LYS A 154 19.72 -11.49 -10.77
CA LYS A 154 18.66 -11.38 -11.78
C LYS A 154 18.50 -12.66 -12.58
N ALA A 155 19.60 -13.18 -13.13
CA ALA A 155 19.57 -14.42 -13.92
C ALA A 155 18.97 -15.59 -13.14
N TYR A 156 19.28 -15.67 -11.85
CA TYR A 156 18.72 -16.71 -10.98
C TYR A 156 17.22 -16.53 -10.74
N LEU A 157 16.78 -15.32 -10.40
CA LEU A 157 15.36 -15.00 -10.18
C LEU A 157 14.51 -15.26 -11.42
N VAL A 158 15.03 -14.87 -12.60
CA VAL A 158 14.39 -15.16 -13.89
C VAL A 158 14.32 -16.66 -14.15
N GLY A 159 15.39 -17.41 -13.87
CA GLY A 159 15.39 -18.88 -13.92
C GLY A 159 14.40 -19.56 -12.97
N LYS A 160 13.95 -18.87 -11.93
CA LYS A 160 12.90 -19.31 -10.98
C LYS A 160 11.49 -18.86 -11.38
N GLY A 161 11.33 -18.22 -12.55
CA GLY A 161 10.03 -17.86 -13.11
C GLY A 161 9.62 -16.39 -12.88
N VAL A 162 10.52 -15.55 -12.39
CA VAL A 162 10.27 -14.10 -12.36
C VAL A 162 10.42 -13.52 -13.76
N GLU A 163 9.48 -12.68 -14.19
CA GLU A 163 9.52 -12.03 -15.51
C GLU A 163 10.75 -11.13 -15.66
N PRO A 164 11.55 -11.26 -16.73
CA PRO A 164 12.82 -10.53 -16.90
C PRO A 164 12.66 -8.99 -16.90
N ASN A 165 11.52 -8.50 -17.41
CA ASN A 165 11.17 -7.08 -17.48
C ASN A 165 10.80 -6.47 -16.12
N ARG A 166 10.57 -7.30 -15.10
CA ARG A 166 10.30 -6.85 -13.74
C ARG A 166 11.54 -6.82 -12.86
N VAL A 167 12.69 -7.32 -13.32
CA VAL A 167 13.92 -7.36 -12.54
C VAL A 167 14.94 -6.39 -13.11
N TYR A 168 15.24 -5.36 -12.33
CA TYR A 168 16.26 -4.36 -12.62
C TYR A 168 17.50 -4.63 -11.80
N THR A 169 18.66 -4.31 -12.36
CA THR A 169 19.95 -4.50 -11.72
C THR A 169 20.74 -3.20 -11.70
N GLU A 170 21.43 -2.95 -10.61
CA GLU A 170 22.34 -1.83 -10.48
C GLU A 170 23.60 -2.25 -9.70
N GLY A 171 24.76 -1.80 -10.14
CA GLY A 171 26.00 -1.89 -9.38
C GLY A 171 26.36 -0.53 -8.79
N LYS A 172 26.56 -0.44 -7.50
CA LYS A 172 27.00 0.78 -6.81
C LYS A 172 28.49 0.76 -6.51
N GLY A 173 29.18 -0.38 -6.74
CA GLY A 173 30.57 -0.53 -6.33
C GLY A 173 30.72 -0.23 -4.84
N GLU A 174 31.72 0.55 -4.49
CA GLU A 174 32.04 0.97 -3.13
C GLU A 174 31.40 2.29 -2.67
N LYS A 175 30.54 2.90 -3.53
CA LYS A 175 30.04 4.27 -3.33
C LYS A 175 29.03 4.42 -2.19
N GLN A 176 28.50 3.33 -1.67
CA GLN A 176 27.50 3.34 -0.60
C GLN A 176 27.91 2.39 0.55
N PRO A 177 28.96 2.72 1.29
CA PRO A 177 29.41 1.90 2.42
C PRO A 177 28.43 2.01 3.59
N VAL A 178 28.14 0.88 4.24
CA VAL A 178 27.38 0.82 5.51
C VAL A 178 28.29 0.98 6.72
N THR A 179 29.57 0.59 6.57
CA THR A 179 30.53 0.70 7.64
C THR A 179 31.01 2.15 7.86
N GLY A 180 30.93 2.99 6.83
CA GLY A 180 31.37 4.38 6.88
C GLY A 180 32.82 4.48 7.39
N ASP A 181 33.08 5.34 8.37
CA ASP A 181 34.40 5.56 8.94
C ASP A 181 34.79 4.55 10.04
N LYS A 182 33.92 3.61 10.42
CA LYS A 182 34.13 2.66 11.52
C LYS A 182 35.36 1.77 11.32
N CYS A 183 35.68 1.43 10.09
CA CYS A 183 36.83 0.58 9.73
C CYS A 183 38.12 1.38 9.46
N GLY A 184 38.19 2.64 9.89
CA GLY A 184 39.30 3.54 9.61
C GLY A 184 39.42 3.90 8.13
N LYS A 185 40.45 4.69 7.79
CA LYS A 185 40.67 5.17 6.41
C LYS A 185 41.79 4.41 5.67
N SER A 186 42.36 3.36 6.30
CA SER A 186 43.43 2.60 5.68
C SER A 186 42.95 1.82 4.46
N GLU A 187 43.70 1.90 3.38
CA GLU A 187 43.48 1.08 2.16
C GLU A 187 44.36 -0.17 2.14
N LYS A 188 45.30 -0.29 3.12
CA LYS A 188 46.18 -1.47 3.22
C LYS A 188 45.34 -2.71 3.57
N LYS A 189 45.33 -3.66 2.65
CA LYS A 189 44.63 -4.93 2.80
C LYS A 189 45.22 -5.69 4.02
N SER A 190 44.42 -5.77 5.09
CA SER A 190 44.67 -6.57 6.27
C SER A 190 43.48 -7.45 6.59
N LYS A 191 43.71 -8.54 7.32
CA LYS A 191 42.64 -9.45 7.72
C LYS A 191 41.59 -8.71 8.54
N GLN A 192 41.97 -7.85 9.47
CA GLN A 192 41.09 -7.05 10.31
C GLN A 192 40.23 -6.07 9.46
N LEU A 193 40.84 -5.43 8.44
CA LEU A 193 40.14 -4.52 7.55
C LEU A 193 39.12 -5.28 6.72
N ILE A 194 39.47 -6.44 6.16
CA ILE A 194 38.57 -7.28 5.37
C ILE A 194 37.36 -7.74 6.18
N GLU A 195 37.56 -8.14 7.43
CA GLU A 195 36.48 -8.53 8.35
C GLU A 195 35.61 -7.32 8.71
N CYS A 196 36.18 -6.18 9.01
CA CYS A 196 35.46 -4.96 9.34
C CYS A 196 34.56 -4.49 8.17
N LEU A 197 35.06 -4.57 6.94
CA LEU A 197 34.34 -4.15 5.74
C LEU A 197 33.34 -5.19 5.21
N GLN A 198 33.20 -6.33 5.87
CA GLN A 198 32.30 -7.39 5.44
C GLN A 198 30.85 -6.90 5.20
N PRO A 199 30.24 -6.03 6.02
CA PRO A 199 28.89 -5.52 5.78
C PRO A 199 28.73 -4.70 4.49
N ASP A 200 29.82 -4.10 3.99
CA ASP A 200 29.80 -3.35 2.73
C ASP A 200 29.64 -4.28 1.51
N ARG A 201 30.16 -5.51 1.61
CA ARG A 201 30.01 -6.55 0.60
C ARG A 201 28.63 -7.19 0.72
N ARG A 202 27.65 -6.66 -0.01
CA ARG A 202 26.26 -7.11 0.04
C ARG A 202 25.53 -6.98 -1.30
N VAL A 203 24.43 -7.68 -1.40
CA VAL A 203 23.43 -7.42 -2.43
C VAL A 203 22.11 -7.07 -1.73
N GLU A 204 21.54 -5.96 -2.09
CA GLU A 204 20.24 -5.51 -1.65
C GLU A 204 19.19 -5.87 -2.70
N ILE A 205 18.12 -6.50 -2.28
CA ILE A 205 17.01 -6.87 -3.15
C ILE A 205 15.79 -6.14 -2.63
N GLU A 206 15.29 -5.19 -3.39
CA GLU A 206 14.07 -4.47 -3.10
C GLU A 206 12.93 -5.07 -3.94
N VAL A 207 11.88 -5.50 -3.27
CA VAL A 207 10.70 -6.08 -3.87
C VAL A 207 9.55 -5.11 -3.70
N ILE A 208 8.93 -4.68 -4.79
CA ILE A 208 7.77 -3.81 -4.80
C ILE A 208 6.59 -4.61 -5.35
N GLY A 209 5.52 -4.63 -4.58
CA GLY A 209 4.31 -5.35 -4.95
C GLY A 209 3.21 -5.23 -3.89
N THR A 210 2.03 -5.75 -4.20
CA THR A 210 0.88 -5.79 -3.29
C THR A 210 0.65 -7.22 -2.83
N GLN A 211 0.34 -7.39 -1.55
CA GLN A 211 -0.12 -8.69 -1.04
C GLN A 211 -1.52 -8.98 -1.61
N GLN A 212 -1.73 -10.23 -2.02
CA GLN A 212 -3.03 -10.71 -2.47
C GLN A 212 -3.87 -11.18 -1.29
#